data_67ad0e3a98277d66e31d9ffbbf75716c
#
_entry.id   67ad0e3a98277d66e31d9ffbbf75716c
#
_cell.length_a   1.000
_cell.length_b   1.000
_cell.length_c   1.000
_cell.angle_alpha   90.00
_cell.angle_beta   90.00
_cell.angle_gamma   90.00
#
_symmetry.space_group_name_H-M   'P 1'
#
loop_
_entity.id
_entity.type
_entity.pdbx_description
1 polymer ?
#
loop_
_entity_poly.entity_id
_entity_poly.type
_entity_poly.pdbx_seq_one_letter_code
_entity_poly.pdbx_strand_id
1 'polypeptide(L)'
;MFWPTGSFLYERHRPETTLLYQLVERHWPEFKAMLSAQGKQLPGYVVREFDGYLTCGRLEHGFLRVRCGTCHHEKLVAFSCKRRGFCPSCGARRMVDSAAHLVDEVLPKRPIRQWVLSVPYPLRYLFATNPKVMSQVLTIVHRVISTFLIKRARMTVKSGAQSGAVTLIQRFGSALNLNPHFHMLYLNGVYDAKGYFWPVKPPTCEDLDVIAHTIARRVSRFLEKAGYLVRDAESEYLDLMQDEEDAMGAIVGASITYRLAFGPNAGRKALTLQTVPVRTEQRKGDDLVSQQAGFSLHAGIACKSHQRKKLERLCRYITRPAIAERRLSLANNGNVVIALKTPYNDGTTHVVLSPMEFMGRLAALVPRPRVNLTRFHGVFSPNSKLREYVVPQKPIEEQENPKPKAYSMTWAQRLKRVFAIDIEKCEKCGGPVRIIASIEDPDVIQKILKHLGLDQPVDTPIRSPPSVLTDHSMTLF
;
A
#
# COMPACT_ATOMS: atom_id res chain seq x y z
N MET A 1 22.05 3.72 -9.16
CA MET A 1 21.99 4.14 -7.75
C MET A 1 22.91 3.21 -6.96
N PHE A 2 24.11 3.67 -6.65
CA PHE A 2 25.04 2.95 -5.79
C PHE A 2 24.51 3.01 -4.37
N TRP A 3 24.22 1.87 -3.78
CA TRP A 3 23.95 1.78 -2.36
C TRP A 3 25.29 1.92 -1.65
N PRO A 4 25.39 2.76 -0.61
CA PRO A 4 26.61 2.79 0.18
C PRO A 4 26.79 1.40 0.83
N THR A 5 28.02 0.89 0.74
CA THR A 5 28.44 -0.41 1.29
C THR A 5 28.66 -0.38 2.81
N GLY A 6 28.21 0.67 3.49
CA GLY A 6 28.28 0.80 4.95
C GLY A 6 26.99 0.37 5.63
N SER A 7 27.08 -0.34 6.76
CA SER A 7 25.93 -0.54 7.66
C SER A 7 25.59 0.81 8.29
N PHE A 8 24.37 1.29 8.06
CA PHE A 8 23.88 2.47 8.76
C PHE A 8 23.54 2.12 10.21
N LEU A 9 24.02 2.93 11.13
CA LEU A 9 23.64 2.86 12.52
C LEU A 9 22.15 3.20 12.65
N TYR A 10 21.43 2.47 13.51
CA TYR A 10 20.02 2.77 13.77
C TYR A 10 19.89 4.09 14.50
N GLU A 11 19.29 5.06 13.86
CA GLU A 11 18.83 6.29 14.48
C GLU A 11 17.31 6.21 14.73
N ARG A 12 16.88 6.63 15.94
CA ARG A 12 15.45 6.66 16.28
C ARG A 12 14.72 7.61 15.33
N HIS A 13 13.73 7.09 14.61
CA HIS A 13 12.81 7.94 13.88
C HIS A 13 12.05 8.85 14.85
N ARG A 14 12.05 10.15 14.58
CA ARG A 14 11.34 11.18 15.35
C ARG A 14 10.14 11.67 14.55
N PRO A 15 8.94 11.06 14.69
CA PRO A 15 7.77 11.43 13.90
C PRO A 15 7.37 12.89 14.14
N GLU A 16 7.54 13.39 15.33
CA GLU A 16 7.25 14.78 15.75
C GLU A 16 7.95 15.83 14.92
N THR A 17 9.06 15.49 14.27
CA THR A 17 9.81 16.41 13.38
C THR A 17 9.33 16.37 11.93
N THR A 18 8.37 15.51 11.61
CA THR A 18 7.86 15.35 10.24
C THR A 18 6.67 16.26 9.98
N LEU A 19 6.56 16.78 8.76
CA LEU A 19 5.45 17.67 8.37
C LEU A 19 4.10 16.94 8.48
N LEU A 20 4.04 15.66 8.09
CA LEU A 20 2.81 14.88 8.22
C LEU A 20 2.33 14.79 9.67
N TYR A 21 3.25 14.55 10.61
CA TYR A 21 2.90 14.44 12.02
C TYR A 21 2.36 15.78 12.55
N GLN A 22 3.07 16.86 12.29
CA GLN A 22 2.70 18.23 12.71
C GLN A 22 1.34 18.65 12.14
N LEU A 23 1.06 18.32 10.86
CA LEU A 23 -0.25 18.58 10.25
C LEU A 23 -1.36 17.78 10.95
N VAL A 24 -1.14 16.50 11.21
CA VAL A 24 -2.15 15.68 11.88
C VAL A 24 -2.34 16.12 13.33
N GLU A 25 -1.27 16.35 14.08
CA GLU A 25 -1.34 16.79 15.47
C GLU A 25 -2.13 18.09 15.60
N ARG A 26 -1.83 19.07 14.76
CA ARG A 26 -2.47 20.39 14.79
C ARG A 26 -3.94 20.34 14.36
N HIS A 27 -4.25 19.65 13.27
CA HIS A 27 -5.56 19.77 12.62
C HIS A 27 -6.53 18.60 12.94
N TRP A 28 -6.09 17.56 13.63
CA TRP A 28 -6.99 16.46 14.01
C TRP A 28 -8.11 16.88 14.98
N PRO A 29 -7.84 17.67 16.04
CA PRO A 29 -8.91 18.19 16.89
C PRO A 29 -9.90 19.07 16.13
N GLU A 30 -9.42 19.99 15.29
CA GLU A 30 -10.24 20.89 14.48
C GLU A 30 -11.13 20.10 13.50
N PHE A 31 -10.57 19.06 12.86
CA PHE A 31 -11.30 18.22 11.91
C PHE A 31 -12.46 17.47 12.59
N LYS A 32 -12.24 16.93 13.78
CA LYS A 32 -13.29 16.30 14.58
C LYS A 32 -14.39 17.30 14.98
N ALA A 33 -13.99 18.48 15.45
CA ALA A 33 -14.90 19.54 15.85
C ALA A 33 -15.75 20.04 14.66
N MET A 34 -15.15 20.23 13.50
CA MET A 34 -15.83 20.63 12.26
C MET A 34 -16.92 19.62 11.86
N LEU A 35 -16.62 18.33 11.90
CA LEU A 35 -17.59 17.29 11.57
C LEU A 35 -18.71 17.21 12.62
N SER A 36 -18.39 17.30 13.90
CA SER A 36 -19.34 17.31 15.00
C SER A 36 -20.31 18.49 14.90
N ALA A 37 -19.84 19.68 14.53
CA ALA A 37 -20.66 20.87 14.30
C ALA A 37 -21.67 20.68 13.14
N GLN A 38 -21.38 19.75 12.21
CA GLN A 38 -22.28 19.37 11.11
C GLN A 38 -23.20 18.19 11.47
N GLY A 39 -23.21 17.73 12.72
CA GLY A 39 -23.95 16.55 13.15
C GLY A 39 -23.36 15.23 12.65
N LYS A 40 -22.13 15.24 12.10
CA LYS A 40 -21.48 14.08 11.49
C LYS A 40 -20.39 13.51 12.39
N GLN A 41 -20.23 12.19 12.36
CA GLN A 41 -19.20 11.50 13.12
C GLN A 41 -18.38 10.58 12.23
N LEU A 42 -17.08 10.48 12.55
CA LEU A 42 -16.22 9.51 11.92
C LEU A 42 -16.39 8.12 12.56
N PRO A 43 -16.34 7.05 11.77
CA PRO A 43 -16.32 5.70 12.30
C PRO A 43 -15.15 5.49 13.26
N GLY A 44 -15.37 4.77 14.37
CA GLY A 44 -14.37 4.56 15.42
C GLY A 44 -13.06 3.93 14.93
N TYR A 45 -13.05 3.20 13.80
CA TYR A 45 -11.80 2.67 13.24
C TYR A 45 -10.94 3.76 12.59
N VAL A 46 -11.56 4.83 12.07
CA VAL A 46 -10.85 6.01 11.54
C VAL A 46 -10.26 6.81 12.69
N VAL A 47 -11.07 7.08 13.72
CA VAL A 47 -10.60 7.79 14.93
C VAL A 47 -9.39 7.06 15.53
N ARG A 48 -9.49 5.76 15.76
CA ARG A 48 -8.37 4.96 16.28
C ARG A 48 -7.13 4.96 15.38
N GLU A 49 -7.29 5.13 14.06
CA GLU A 49 -6.15 5.23 13.15
C GLU A 49 -5.35 6.52 13.39
N PHE A 50 -6.03 7.66 13.50
CA PHE A 50 -5.39 8.96 13.78
C PHE A 50 -4.78 9.02 15.18
N ASP A 51 -5.54 8.64 16.20
CA ASP A 51 -5.05 8.64 17.58
C ASP A 51 -3.84 7.71 17.71
N GLY A 52 -3.90 6.51 17.12
CA GLY A 52 -2.78 5.59 17.12
C GLY A 52 -1.58 6.08 16.31
N TYR A 53 -1.79 6.90 15.25
CA TYR A 53 -0.70 7.51 14.51
C TYR A 53 0.06 8.53 15.37
N LEU A 54 -0.65 9.35 16.14
CA LEU A 54 -0.06 10.38 17.01
C LEU A 54 0.77 9.79 18.16
N THR A 55 0.55 8.53 18.54
CA THR A 55 1.38 7.83 19.54
C THR A 55 2.56 7.07 18.91
N CYS A 56 2.59 6.92 17.59
CA CYS A 56 3.54 6.05 16.89
C CYS A 56 4.97 6.59 16.92
N GLY A 57 5.90 5.84 17.51
CA GLY A 57 7.31 6.23 17.55
C GLY A 57 7.66 7.27 18.62
N ARG A 58 6.70 7.65 19.48
CA ARG A 58 6.87 8.58 20.57
C ARG A 58 7.21 7.83 21.85
N LEU A 59 8.30 8.23 22.52
CA LEU A 59 8.74 7.59 23.78
C LEU A 59 7.76 7.81 24.91
N GLU A 60 7.04 8.93 24.91
CA GLU A 60 6.03 9.30 25.91
C GLU A 60 4.85 8.32 25.96
N HIS A 61 4.70 7.49 24.91
CA HIS A 61 3.64 6.49 24.81
C HIS A 61 4.16 5.04 24.99
N GLY A 62 5.39 4.91 25.50
CA GLY A 62 5.98 3.62 25.82
C GLY A 62 7.09 3.18 24.87
N PHE A 63 7.94 2.32 25.39
CA PHE A 63 9.14 1.86 24.68
C PHE A 63 9.69 0.55 25.23
N LEU A 64 10.52 -0.09 24.41
CA LEU A 64 11.39 -1.18 24.83
C LEU A 64 12.73 -0.61 25.31
N ARG A 65 13.25 -1.09 26.43
CA ARG A 65 14.64 -0.92 26.81
C ARG A 65 15.47 -2.04 26.21
N VAL A 66 16.52 -1.68 25.52
CA VAL A 66 17.39 -2.61 24.79
C VAL A 66 18.82 -2.40 25.30
N ARG A 67 19.51 -3.48 25.67
CA ARG A 67 20.85 -3.42 26.27
C ARG A 67 21.82 -4.31 25.50
N CYS A 68 23.03 -3.79 25.26
CA CYS A 68 24.13 -4.58 24.71
C CYS A 68 24.65 -5.61 25.73
N GLY A 69 24.82 -6.85 25.28
CA GLY A 69 25.38 -7.92 26.13
C GLY A 69 26.86 -7.74 26.42
N THR A 70 27.60 -6.95 25.63
CA THR A 70 29.06 -6.79 25.73
C THR A 70 29.46 -5.53 26.49
N CYS A 71 29.00 -4.35 26.02
CA CYS A 71 29.40 -3.06 26.60
C CYS A 71 28.32 -2.43 27.50
N HIS A 72 27.21 -3.12 27.68
CA HIS A 72 26.06 -2.67 28.48
C HIS A 72 25.40 -1.35 28.05
N HIS A 73 25.76 -0.83 26.86
CA HIS A 73 25.08 0.34 26.30
C HIS A 73 23.58 0.07 26.14
N GLU A 74 22.77 0.98 26.64
CA GLU A 74 21.31 0.90 26.54
C GLU A 74 20.75 1.92 25.55
N LYS A 75 19.65 1.56 24.90
CA LYS A 75 18.85 2.47 24.05
C LYS A 75 17.37 2.20 24.21
N LEU A 76 16.56 3.22 23.95
CA LEU A 76 15.11 3.15 23.93
C LEU A 76 14.59 2.98 22.51
N VAL A 77 13.64 2.07 22.33
CA VAL A 77 12.95 1.83 21.06
C VAL A 77 11.46 2.05 21.26
N ALA A 78 10.95 3.17 20.80
CA ALA A 78 9.54 3.54 20.95
C ALA A 78 8.59 2.55 20.29
N PHE A 79 7.39 2.40 20.85
CA PHE A 79 6.36 1.54 20.25
C PHE A 79 5.83 2.09 18.94
N SER A 80 5.37 1.20 18.09
CA SER A 80 4.75 1.52 16.80
C SER A 80 3.25 1.27 16.83
N CYS A 81 2.46 2.11 16.13
CA CYS A 81 1.01 2.00 16.12
C CYS A 81 0.46 0.76 15.39
N LYS A 82 1.25 0.09 14.57
CA LYS A 82 0.88 -1.07 13.73
C LYS A 82 -0.35 -0.81 12.83
N ARG A 83 -0.72 0.46 12.62
CA ARG A 83 -1.89 0.89 11.83
C ARG A 83 -1.68 0.67 10.34
N ARG A 84 -2.80 0.54 9.56
CA ARG A 84 -2.76 0.15 8.16
C ARG A 84 -3.12 1.26 7.17
N GLY A 85 -3.55 2.42 7.66
CA GLY A 85 -4.00 3.53 6.83
C GLY A 85 -2.84 4.32 6.23
N PHE A 86 -2.38 5.34 6.93
CA PHE A 86 -1.45 6.32 6.36
C PHE A 86 -0.11 6.46 7.11
N CYS A 87 0.08 5.82 8.27
CA CYS A 87 1.37 5.90 8.99
C CYS A 87 2.56 5.44 8.11
N PRO A 88 3.52 6.31 7.77
CA PRO A 88 4.62 5.96 6.86
C PRO A 88 5.56 4.90 7.45
N SER A 89 5.90 5.01 8.73
CA SER A 89 6.80 4.07 9.43
C SER A 89 6.22 2.66 9.49
N CYS A 90 4.95 2.52 9.93
CA CYS A 90 4.28 1.22 9.97
C CYS A 90 3.99 0.68 8.57
N GLY A 91 3.71 1.56 7.60
CA GLY A 91 3.58 1.21 6.19
C GLY A 91 4.89 0.69 5.60
N ALA A 92 6.01 1.35 5.87
CA ALA A 92 7.34 0.92 5.42
C ALA A 92 7.73 -0.44 6.01
N ARG A 93 7.48 -0.65 7.31
CA ARG A 93 7.69 -1.94 7.96
C ARG A 93 6.89 -3.05 7.29
N ARG A 94 5.60 -2.83 7.05
CA ARG A 94 4.72 -3.80 6.39
C ARG A 94 5.15 -4.07 4.94
N MET A 95 5.60 -3.04 4.23
CA MET A 95 6.16 -3.18 2.88
C MET A 95 7.31 -4.17 2.85
N VAL A 96 8.26 -4.05 3.78
CA VAL A 96 9.42 -4.95 3.87
C VAL A 96 9.00 -6.36 4.23
N ASP A 97 8.15 -6.50 5.26
CA ASP A 97 7.63 -7.79 5.72
C ASP A 97 6.86 -8.51 4.62
N SER A 98 5.96 -7.82 3.95
CA SER A 98 5.14 -8.40 2.87
C SER A 98 5.99 -8.78 1.66
N ALA A 99 6.95 -7.95 1.25
CA ALA A 99 7.78 -8.24 0.11
C ALA A 99 8.69 -9.46 0.37
N ALA A 100 9.31 -9.54 1.54
CA ALA A 100 10.13 -10.69 1.93
C ALA A 100 9.28 -11.97 2.00
N HIS A 101 8.13 -11.93 2.69
CA HIS A 101 7.21 -13.07 2.77
C HIS A 101 6.78 -13.56 1.37
N LEU A 102 6.35 -12.65 0.50
CA LEU A 102 5.92 -13.02 -0.85
C LEU A 102 7.05 -13.64 -1.66
N VAL A 103 8.24 -13.09 -1.59
CA VAL A 103 9.37 -13.59 -2.38
C VAL A 103 9.95 -14.88 -1.80
N ASP A 104 10.14 -14.97 -0.51
CA ASP A 104 10.87 -16.10 0.08
C ASP A 104 9.95 -17.30 0.38
N GLU A 105 8.66 -17.04 0.70
CA GLU A 105 7.77 -18.07 1.26
C GLU A 105 6.53 -18.38 0.39
N VAL A 106 6.22 -17.56 -0.63
CA VAL A 106 4.99 -17.74 -1.43
C VAL A 106 5.27 -17.92 -2.92
N LEU A 107 6.01 -16.98 -3.53
CA LEU A 107 6.21 -16.98 -4.97
C LEU A 107 7.37 -17.90 -5.37
N PRO A 108 7.13 -18.96 -6.17
CA PRO A 108 8.17 -19.92 -6.55
C PRO A 108 9.21 -19.28 -7.49
N LYS A 109 10.33 -20.00 -7.71
CA LYS A 109 11.34 -19.66 -8.72
C LYS A 109 10.81 -19.94 -10.14
N ARG A 110 9.70 -19.33 -10.51
CA ARG A 110 9.03 -19.39 -11.82
C ARG A 110 8.84 -17.98 -12.36
N PRO A 111 8.62 -17.80 -13.66
CA PRO A 111 8.31 -16.48 -14.23
C PRO A 111 7.02 -15.92 -13.65
N ILE A 112 7.05 -14.65 -13.20
CA ILE A 112 5.92 -13.92 -12.63
C ILE A 112 5.63 -12.71 -13.52
N ARG A 113 4.35 -12.46 -13.81
CA ARG A 113 3.87 -11.26 -14.50
C ARG A 113 2.94 -10.48 -13.61
N GLN A 114 3.16 -9.17 -13.52
CA GLN A 114 2.22 -8.26 -12.88
C GLN A 114 1.11 -7.89 -13.85
N TRP A 115 -0.12 -8.02 -13.39
CA TRP A 115 -1.31 -7.48 -14.01
C TRP A 115 -1.85 -6.38 -13.10
N VAL A 116 -2.15 -5.21 -13.65
CA VAL A 116 -2.74 -4.10 -12.91
C VAL A 116 -4.11 -3.81 -13.50
N LEU A 117 -5.15 -3.91 -12.68
CA LEU A 117 -6.51 -3.58 -13.07
C LEU A 117 -6.99 -2.37 -12.29
N SER A 118 -7.26 -1.28 -13.02
CA SER A 118 -7.99 -0.12 -12.52
C SER A 118 -9.45 -0.21 -12.97
N VAL A 119 -10.36 0.31 -12.14
CA VAL A 119 -11.80 0.24 -12.37
C VAL A 119 -12.41 1.63 -12.50
N PRO A 120 -13.62 1.77 -13.14
CA PRO A 120 -14.33 3.05 -13.23
C PRO A 120 -14.59 3.69 -11.87
N TYR A 121 -14.73 5.01 -11.82
CA TYR A 121 -14.95 5.77 -10.57
C TYR A 121 -16.11 5.24 -9.71
N PRO A 122 -17.32 4.94 -10.26
CA PRO A 122 -18.38 4.40 -9.45
C PRO A 122 -18.06 3.08 -8.77
N LEU A 123 -17.30 2.19 -9.43
CA LEU A 123 -16.84 0.94 -8.84
C LEU A 123 -15.78 1.16 -7.76
N ARG A 124 -14.96 2.22 -7.85
CA ARG A 124 -14.01 2.57 -6.78
C ARG A 124 -14.74 2.88 -5.49
N TYR A 125 -15.85 3.62 -5.58
CA TYR A 125 -16.71 3.93 -4.43
C TYR A 125 -17.30 2.65 -3.83
N LEU A 126 -17.93 1.82 -4.67
CA LEU A 126 -18.52 0.55 -4.26
C LEU A 126 -17.46 -0.38 -3.59
N PHE A 127 -16.25 -0.44 -4.11
CA PHE A 127 -15.19 -1.27 -3.52
C PHE A 127 -14.64 -0.70 -2.20
N ALA A 128 -14.62 0.61 -2.05
CA ALA A 128 -14.23 1.27 -0.82
C ALA A 128 -15.23 1.03 0.30
N THR A 129 -16.54 1.00 -0.02
CA THR A 129 -17.65 0.87 0.93
C THR A 129 -18.11 -0.57 1.11
N ASN A 130 -18.02 -1.42 0.08
CA ASN A 130 -18.48 -2.80 0.10
C ASN A 130 -17.38 -3.83 -0.23
N PRO A 131 -16.61 -4.30 0.78
CA PRO A 131 -15.55 -5.29 0.56
C PRO A 131 -16.02 -6.65 0.06
N LYS A 132 -17.29 -7.02 0.27
CA LYS A 132 -17.85 -8.29 -0.22
C LYS A 132 -17.98 -8.26 -1.73
N VAL A 133 -18.54 -7.18 -2.29
CA VAL A 133 -18.63 -6.98 -3.74
C VAL A 133 -17.26 -6.96 -4.38
N MET A 134 -16.32 -6.23 -3.80
CA MET A 134 -14.93 -6.23 -4.27
C MET A 134 -14.33 -7.64 -4.34
N SER A 135 -14.58 -8.49 -3.33
CA SER A 135 -14.08 -9.87 -3.31
C SER A 135 -14.68 -10.74 -4.42
N GLN A 136 -15.97 -10.56 -4.71
CA GLN A 136 -16.66 -11.30 -5.80
C GLN A 136 -16.15 -10.84 -7.17
N VAL A 137 -15.95 -9.55 -7.36
CA VAL A 137 -15.35 -9.01 -8.58
C VAL A 137 -13.92 -9.54 -8.78
N LEU A 138 -13.11 -9.60 -7.75
CA LEU A 138 -11.78 -10.22 -7.82
C LEU A 138 -11.83 -11.68 -8.23
N THR A 139 -12.82 -12.43 -7.78
CA THR A 139 -13.03 -13.83 -8.20
C THR A 139 -13.35 -13.93 -9.70
N ILE A 140 -14.18 -13.01 -10.22
CA ILE A 140 -14.47 -12.91 -11.67
C ILE A 140 -13.19 -12.62 -12.45
N VAL A 141 -12.44 -11.60 -12.04
CA VAL A 141 -11.18 -11.18 -12.67
C VAL A 141 -10.18 -12.35 -12.71
N HIS A 142 -10.00 -13.01 -11.55
CA HIS A 142 -9.10 -14.15 -11.46
C HIS A 142 -9.51 -15.28 -12.40
N ARG A 143 -10.78 -15.63 -12.47
CA ARG A 143 -11.28 -16.67 -13.39
C ARG A 143 -11.02 -16.33 -14.85
N VAL A 144 -11.19 -15.08 -15.26
CA VAL A 144 -10.96 -14.66 -16.65
C VAL A 144 -9.48 -14.80 -17.00
N ILE A 145 -8.58 -14.22 -16.18
CA ILE A 145 -7.13 -14.29 -16.46
C ILE A 145 -6.60 -15.72 -16.37
N SER A 146 -7.02 -16.50 -15.38
CA SER A 146 -6.59 -17.89 -15.24
C SER A 146 -7.06 -18.76 -16.42
N THR A 147 -8.30 -18.59 -16.90
CA THR A 147 -8.82 -19.31 -18.07
C THR A 147 -8.02 -18.94 -19.32
N PHE A 148 -7.64 -17.67 -19.48
CA PHE A 148 -6.78 -17.24 -20.58
C PHE A 148 -5.41 -17.95 -20.50
N LEU A 149 -4.75 -17.96 -19.36
CA LEU A 149 -3.44 -18.61 -19.18
C LEU A 149 -3.50 -20.13 -19.44
N ILE A 150 -4.57 -20.81 -18.97
CA ILE A 150 -4.78 -22.23 -19.19
C ILE A 150 -4.95 -22.55 -20.69
N LYS A 151 -5.77 -21.77 -21.39
CA LYS A 151 -5.95 -21.91 -22.85
C LYS A 151 -4.66 -21.62 -23.62
N ARG A 152 -3.89 -20.63 -23.19
CA ARG A 152 -2.59 -20.28 -23.78
C ARG A 152 -1.55 -21.41 -23.61
N ALA A 153 -1.66 -22.20 -22.54
CA ALA A 153 -0.88 -23.44 -22.35
C ALA A 153 -1.41 -24.62 -23.16
N ARG A 154 -2.43 -24.43 -24.01
CA ARG A 154 -3.13 -25.47 -24.77
C ARG A 154 -3.77 -26.54 -23.88
N MET A 155 -4.23 -26.13 -22.68
CA MET A 155 -4.88 -26.98 -21.70
C MET A 155 -6.32 -26.52 -21.44
N THR A 156 -7.07 -27.29 -20.67
CA THR A 156 -8.44 -27.00 -20.24
C THR A 156 -8.52 -26.97 -18.72
N VAL A 157 -9.51 -26.29 -18.18
CA VAL A 157 -9.79 -26.34 -16.72
C VAL A 157 -10.18 -27.78 -16.29
N LYS A 158 -10.86 -28.51 -17.17
CA LYS A 158 -11.27 -29.91 -16.93
C LYS A 158 -10.07 -30.87 -16.80
N SER A 159 -8.93 -30.55 -17.42
CA SER A 159 -7.70 -31.35 -17.29
C SER A 159 -6.98 -31.13 -15.94
N GLY A 160 -7.55 -30.34 -15.01
CA GLY A 160 -6.95 -30.05 -13.73
C GLY A 160 -5.86 -28.97 -13.79
N ALA A 161 -5.65 -28.31 -14.94
CA ALA A 161 -4.68 -27.25 -15.09
C ALA A 161 -5.08 -26.01 -14.26
N GLN A 162 -4.11 -25.45 -13.51
CA GLN A 162 -4.34 -24.31 -12.63
C GLN A 162 -3.22 -23.28 -12.75
N SER A 163 -3.60 -22.00 -12.75
CA SER A 163 -2.67 -20.91 -12.53
C SER A 163 -2.80 -20.40 -11.08
N GLY A 164 -1.98 -19.44 -10.70
CA GLY A 164 -2.04 -18.82 -9.39
C GLY A 164 -1.67 -17.35 -9.43
N ALA A 165 -2.26 -16.59 -8.53
CA ALA A 165 -1.97 -15.19 -8.35
C ALA A 165 -1.98 -14.79 -6.88
N VAL A 166 -1.12 -13.79 -6.58
CA VAL A 166 -1.25 -12.99 -5.36
C VAL A 166 -1.75 -11.61 -5.76
N THR A 167 -2.93 -11.22 -5.28
CA THR A 167 -3.52 -9.91 -5.51
C THR A 167 -3.27 -9.01 -4.31
N LEU A 168 -2.69 -7.85 -4.59
CA LEU A 168 -2.45 -6.78 -3.63
C LEU A 168 -3.38 -5.62 -3.98
N ILE A 169 -4.30 -5.29 -3.07
CA ILE A 169 -5.28 -4.23 -3.23
C ILE A 169 -4.66 -2.94 -2.75
N GLN A 170 -4.28 -2.06 -3.68
CA GLN A 170 -3.78 -0.73 -3.36
C GLN A 170 -4.96 0.25 -3.37
N ARG A 171 -5.06 1.11 -2.35
CA ARG A 171 -6.21 1.99 -2.15
C ARG A 171 -5.97 3.44 -2.55
N PHE A 172 -4.76 3.83 -2.90
CA PHE A 172 -4.38 5.22 -3.12
C PHE A 172 -3.79 5.48 -4.50
N GLY A 173 -4.04 6.66 -5.02
CA GLY A 173 -3.38 7.22 -6.21
C GLY A 173 -2.20 8.12 -5.85
N SER A 174 -1.55 8.70 -6.87
CA SER A 174 -0.39 9.60 -6.70
C SER A 174 -0.74 10.91 -6.02
N ALA A 175 -1.98 11.36 -6.10
CA ALA A 175 -2.51 12.57 -5.47
C ALA A 175 -3.12 12.34 -4.07
N LEU A 176 -2.78 11.25 -3.39
CA LEU A 176 -3.40 10.82 -2.13
C LEU A 176 -4.93 10.65 -2.21
N ASN A 177 -5.48 10.58 -3.40
CA ASN A 177 -6.88 10.26 -3.62
C ASN A 177 -7.14 8.77 -3.38
N LEU A 178 -8.35 8.46 -2.93
CA LEU A 178 -8.78 7.08 -2.81
C LEU A 178 -8.97 6.47 -4.21
N ASN A 179 -8.20 5.45 -4.50
CA ASN A 179 -8.17 4.78 -5.80
C ASN A 179 -7.95 3.28 -5.63
N PRO A 180 -8.98 2.52 -5.24
CA PRO A 180 -8.89 1.07 -5.16
C PRO A 180 -8.60 0.47 -6.54
N HIS A 181 -7.47 -0.22 -6.64
CA HIS A 181 -7.05 -0.94 -7.84
C HIS A 181 -6.23 -2.18 -7.47
N PHE A 182 -6.08 -3.10 -8.39
CA PHE A 182 -5.55 -4.42 -8.12
C PHE A 182 -4.20 -4.62 -8.80
N HIS A 183 -3.17 -4.86 -8.02
CA HIS A 183 -1.90 -5.38 -8.49
C HIS A 183 -1.89 -6.89 -8.30
N MET A 184 -1.89 -7.64 -9.38
CA MET A 184 -1.98 -9.09 -9.37
C MET A 184 -0.68 -9.70 -9.89
N LEU A 185 0.02 -10.43 -9.06
CA LEU A 185 1.25 -11.15 -9.40
C LEU A 185 0.90 -12.57 -9.81
N TYR A 186 0.72 -12.77 -11.12
CA TYR A 186 0.39 -14.08 -11.69
C TYR A 186 1.65 -14.86 -12.05
N LEU A 187 1.58 -16.19 -11.89
CA LEU A 187 2.46 -17.10 -12.61
C LEU A 187 2.32 -16.82 -14.11
N ASN A 188 3.45 -16.64 -14.83
CA ASN A 188 3.43 -16.55 -16.29
C ASN A 188 3.41 -17.96 -16.89
N GLY A 189 2.42 -18.75 -16.46
CA GLY A 189 2.22 -20.14 -16.81
C GLY A 189 1.17 -20.81 -15.93
N VAL A 190 1.06 -22.13 -16.08
CA VAL A 190 0.11 -22.97 -15.36
C VAL A 190 0.79 -24.23 -14.83
N TYR A 191 0.23 -24.83 -13.79
CA TYR A 191 0.56 -26.17 -13.34
C TYR A 191 -0.50 -27.14 -13.84
N ASP A 192 -0.09 -28.31 -14.33
CA ASP A 192 -0.99 -29.41 -14.64
C ASP A 192 -1.40 -30.15 -13.36
N ALA A 193 -2.26 -31.18 -13.50
CA ALA A 193 -2.74 -32.00 -12.39
C ALA A 193 -1.62 -32.80 -11.69
N LYS A 194 -0.47 -33.00 -12.37
CA LYS A 194 0.70 -33.71 -11.84
C LYS A 194 1.69 -32.78 -11.15
N GLY A 195 1.45 -31.44 -11.16
CA GLY A 195 2.33 -30.45 -10.56
C GLY A 195 3.50 -30.00 -11.47
N TYR A 196 3.50 -30.33 -12.76
CA TYR A 196 4.48 -29.79 -13.71
C TYR A 196 4.10 -28.40 -14.17
N PHE A 197 5.09 -27.49 -14.23
CA PHE A 197 4.88 -26.10 -14.65
C PHE A 197 5.06 -25.93 -16.16
N TRP A 198 4.06 -25.34 -16.79
CA TRP A 198 4.04 -25.03 -18.22
C TRP A 198 4.06 -23.51 -18.41
N PRO A 199 5.19 -22.93 -18.88
CA PRO A 199 5.27 -21.49 -19.12
C PRO A 199 4.44 -21.12 -20.35
N VAL A 200 3.90 -19.87 -20.35
CA VAL A 200 3.13 -19.34 -21.48
C VAL A 200 3.80 -18.10 -22.05
N LYS A 201 3.56 -17.85 -23.35
CA LYS A 201 3.97 -16.61 -24.01
C LYS A 201 3.26 -15.41 -23.37
N PRO A 202 3.89 -14.20 -23.32
CA PRO A 202 3.24 -12.98 -22.91
C PRO A 202 1.91 -12.74 -23.64
N PRO A 203 0.93 -12.04 -23.02
CA PRO A 203 -0.25 -11.59 -23.75
C PRO A 203 0.13 -10.57 -24.81
N THR A 204 -0.66 -10.45 -25.87
CA THR A 204 -0.61 -9.36 -26.84
C THR A 204 -1.59 -8.24 -26.42
N CYS A 205 -1.59 -7.09 -27.13
CA CYS A 205 -2.57 -6.03 -26.88
C CYS A 205 -4.00 -6.52 -27.16
N GLU A 206 -4.21 -7.29 -28.23
CA GLU A 206 -5.50 -7.89 -28.59
C GLU A 206 -5.98 -8.87 -27.51
N ASP A 207 -5.08 -9.68 -26.95
CA ASP A 207 -5.40 -10.53 -25.79
C ASP A 207 -5.91 -9.71 -24.60
N LEU A 208 -5.24 -8.56 -24.32
CA LEU A 208 -5.65 -7.68 -23.23
C LEU A 208 -7.01 -7.04 -23.48
N ASP A 209 -7.31 -6.65 -24.72
CA ASP A 209 -8.61 -6.10 -25.10
C ASP A 209 -9.73 -7.11 -24.88
N VAL A 210 -9.55 -8.35 -25.32
CA VAL A 210 -10.50 -9.44 -25.10
C VAL A 210 -10.69 -9.76 -23.61
N ILE A 211 -9.60 -9.77 -22.84
CA ILE A 211 -9.65 -10.01 -21.39
C ILE A 211 -10.36 -8.86 -20.68
N ALA A 212 -10.02 -7.61 -20.96
CA ALA A 212 -10.62 -6.44 -20.34
C ALA A 212 -12.11 -6.34 -20.65
N HIS A 213 -12.51 -6.54 -21.93
CA HIS A 213 -13.90 -6.60 -22.35
C HIS A 213 -14.67 -7.72 -21.61
N THR A 214 -14.06 -8.92 -21.52
CA THR A 214 -14.69 -10.06 -20.82
C THR A 214 -14.86 -9.77 -19.33
N ILE A 215 -13.88 -9.14 -18.69
CA ILE A 215 -13.96 -8.70 -17.28
C ILE A 215 -15.11 -7.71 -17.14
N ALA A 216 -15.13 -6.62 -17.92
CA ALA A 216 -16.15 -5.58 -17.87
C ALA A 216 -17.56 -6.18 -18.00
N ARG A 217 -17.80 -7.00 -19.03
CA ARG A 217 -19.08 -7.67 -19.28
C ARG A 217 -19.52 -8.58 -18.14
N ARG A 218 -18.60 -9.38 -17.57
CA ARG A 218 -18.95 -10.28 -16.46
C ARG A 218 -19.17 -9.56 -15.16
N VAL A 219 -18.43 -8.48 -14.91
CA VAL A 219 -18.62 -7.63 -13.73
C VAL A 219 -19.95 -6.91 -13.81
N SER A 220 -20.31 -6.30 -14.97
CA SER A 220 -21.60 -5.64 -15.16
C SER A 220 -22.77 -6.61 -14.90
N ARG A 221 -22.75 -7.79 -15.52
CA ARG A 221 -23.78 -8.82 -15.28
C ARG A 221 -23.89 -9.26 -13.82
N PHE A 222 -22.75 -9.35 -13.13
CA PHE A 222 -22.76 -9.66 -11.70
C PHE A 222 -23.41 -8.53 -10.91
N LEU A 223 -23.07 -7.27 -11.20
CA LEU A 223 -23.60 -6.10 -10.50
C LEU A 223 -25.11 -5.92 -10.76
N GLU A 224 -25.59 -6.14 -11.99
CA GLU A 224 -27.01 -6.18 -12.33
C GLU A 224 -27.74 -7.24 -11.51
N LYS A 225 -27.26 -8.49 -11.54
CA LYS A 225 -27.86 -9.59 -10.80
C LYS A 225 -27.87 -9.38 -9.29
N ALA A 226 -26.89 -8.65 -8.78
CA ALA A 226 -26.77 -8.32 -7.36
C ALA A 226 -27.51 -7.03 -6.96
N GLY A 227 -28.22 -6.36 -7.88
CA GLY A 227 -28.99 -5.15 -7.64
C GLY A 227 -28.18 -3.87 -7.46
N TYR A 228 -26.88 -3.87 -7.78
CA TYR A 228 -26.02 -2.69 -7.71
C TYR A 228 -26.00 -1.86 -8.99
N LEU A 229 -26.26 -2.46 -10.14
CA LEU A 229 -26.31 -1.78 -11.43
C LEU A 229 -27.75 -1.83 -11.95
N VAL A 230 -28.33 -0.66 -12.11
CA VAL A 230 -29.65 -0.49 -12.73
C VAL A 230 -29.44 -0.07 -14.17
N ARG A 231 -30.13 -0.74 -15.07
CA ARG A 231 -30.12 -0.48 -16.50
C ARG A 231 -31.53 -0.25 -16.95
N ASP A 232 -31.82 0.94 -17.45
CA ASP A 232 -33.06 1.25 -18.11
C ASP A 232 -32.83 1.53 -19.61
N ALA A 233 -33.85 1.90 -20.36
CA ALA A 233 -33.76 2.11 -21.80
C ALA A 233 -32.83 3.28 -22.21
N GLU A 234 -32.56 4.21 -21.30
CA GLU A 234 -31.86 5.46 -21.59
C GLU A 234 -30.54 5.61 -20.80
N SER A 235 -30.40 4.90 -19.67
CA SER A 235 -29.23 5.09 -18.78
C SER A 235 -28.79 3.84 -18.04
N GLU A 236 -27.50 3.84 -17.67
CA GLU A 236 -26.92 2.86 -16.75
C GLU A 236 -26.36 3.60 -15.55
N TYR A 237 -26.80 3.27 -14.34
CA TYR A 237 -26.24 3.85 -13.12
C TYR A 237 -26.08 2.81 -12.01
N LEU A 238 -25.13 3.09 -11.11
CA LEU A 238 -24.97 2.29 -9.91
C LEU A 238 -25.89 2.83 -8.82
N ASP A 239 -26.77 1.97 -8.31
CA ASP A 239 -27.53 2.25 -7.09
C ASP A 239 -26.57 2.11 -5.90
N LEU A 240 -26.01 3.23 -5.51
CA LEU A 240 -25.15 3.37 -4.34
C LEU A 240 -26.04 3.89 -3.22
N MET A 241 -26.64 2.99 -2.44
CA MET A 241 -27.35 3.38 -1.22
C MET A 241 -26.40 4.22 -0.36
N GLN A 242 -26.55 5.53 -0.41
CA GLN A 242 -25.81 6.49 0.40
C GLN A 242 -26.67 6.83 1.62
N ASP A 243 -26.16 6.48 2.80
CA ASP A 243 -26.62 7.13 4.03
C ASP A 243 -26.16 8.59 3.96
N GLU A 244 -27.05 9.53 3.75
CA GLU A 244 -26.76 10.97 3.67
C GLU A 244 -26.09 11.50 4.96
N GLU A 245 -26.27 10.81 6.07
CA GLU A 245 -25.67 11.14 7.37
C GLU A 245 -24.23 10.63 7.54
N ASP A 246 -23.72 9.75 6.65
CA ASP A 246 -22.37 9.21 6.79
C ASP A 246 -21.31 10.20 6.29
N ALA A 247 -20.56 10.78 7.24
CA ALA A 247 -19.39 11.62 6.93
C ALA A 247 -18.42 10.93 5.96
N MET A 248 -18.26 9.61 6.07
CA MET A 248 -17.34 8.85 5.22
C MET A 248 -17.84 8.72 3.78
N GLY A 249 -19.12 8.70 3.52
CA GLY A 249 -19.69 8.68 2.16
C GLY A 249 -19.22 9.87 1.34
N ALA A 250 -19.41 11.09 1.88
CA ALA A 250 -18.96 12.33 1.25
C ALA A 250 -17.43 12.40 1.09
N ILE A 251 -16.67 12.05 2.14
CA ILE A 251 -15.20 12.04 2.14
C ILE A 251 -14.65 11.06 1.08
N VAL A 252 -15.20 9.85 1.01
CA VAL A 252 -14.81 8.80 0.05
C VAL A 252 -15.13 9.25 -1.38
N GLY A 253 -16.35 9.74 -1.63
CA GLY A 253 -16.77 10.22 -2.95
C GLY A 253 -15.92 11.37 -3.46
N ALA A 254 -15.68 12.38 -2.64
CA ALA A 254 -14.82 13.52 -2.97
C ALA A 254 -13.37 13.08 -3.22
N SER A 255 -12.85 12.18 -2.39
CA SER A 255 -11.50 11.65 -2.56
C SER A 255 -11.32 10.91 -3.89
N ILE A 256 -12.27 10.06 -4.28
CA ILE A 256 -12.24 9.29 -5.53
C ILE A 256 -12.31 10.21 -6.76
N THR A 257 -13.18 11.22 -6.72
CA THR A 257 -13.44 12.10 -7.87
C THR A 257 -12.52 13.31 -7.96
N TYR A 258 -11.49 13.40 -7.09
CA TYR A 258 -10.56 14.53 -7.01
C TYR A 258 -11.26 15.87 -6.69
N ARG A 259 -12.36 15.81 -5.93
CA ARG A 259 -13.14 16.96 -5.50
C ARG A 259 -12.84 17.33 -4.05
N LEU A 260 -13.26 18.50 -3.65
CA LEU A 260 -13.24 18.97 -2.27
C LEU A 260 -14.47 18.41 -1.53
N ALA A 261 -14.29 17.96 -0.29
CA ALA A 261 -15.35 17.39 0.53
C ALA A 261 -16.00 18.44 1.45
N PHE A 262 -15.28 19.54 1.74
CA PHE A 262 -15.67 20.46 2.81
C PHE A 262 -15.65 21.93 2.37
N GLY A 263 -16.32 22.77 3.18
CA GLY A 263 -16.32 24.22 3.03
C GLY A 263 -17.13 24.75 1.84
N PRO A 264 -17.04 26.05 1.56
CA PRO A 264 -17.86 26.72 0.53
C PRO A 264 -17.54 26.25 -0.90
N ASN A 265 -16.41 25.58 -1.08
CA ASN A 265 -15.97 25.03 -2.37
C ASN A 265 -16.21 23.50 -2.47
N ALA A 266 -16.98 22.91 -1.56
CA ALA A 266 -17.32 21.49 -1.63
C ALA A 266 -17.90 21.12 -3.01
N GLY A 267 -17.51 19.96 -3.53
CA GLY A 267 -17.90 19.50 -4.87
C GLY A 267 -17.04 20.05 -6.04
N ARG A 268 -16.27 21.13 -5.84
CA ARG A 268 -15.33 21.62 -6.87
C ARG A 268 -14.10 20.72 -6.96
N LYS A 269 -13.43 20.72 -8.11
CA LYS A 269 -12.14 20.02 -8.28
C LYS A 269 -11.08 20.59 -7.35
N ALA A 270 -10.23 19.74 -6.79
CA ALA A 270 -9.07 20.17 -6.03
C ALA A 270 -8.13 21.01 -6.90
N LEU A 271 -7.54 22.03 -6.31
CA LEU A 271 -6.58 22.91 -7.00
C LEU A 271 -5.34 22.12 -7.39
N THR A 272 -4.87 22.30 -8.61
CA THR A 272 -3.68 21.66 -9.17
C THR A 272 -2.71 22.70 -9.71
N LEU A 273 -1.42 22.38 -9.65
CA LEU A 273 -0.36 23.19 -10.27
C LEU A 273 0.23 22.43 -11.46
N GLN A 274 0.31 23.10 -12.59
CA GLN A 274 0.92 22.62 -13.82
C GLN A 274 2.28 23.29 -13.99
N THR A 275 3.36 22.56 -13.82
CA THR A 275 4.72 23.13 -13.90
C THR A 275 5.53 22.56 -15.07
N VAL A 276 4.95 21.64 -15.83
CA VAL A 276 5.54 21.07 -17.04
C VAL A 276 4.56 21.19 -18.21
N PRO A 277 5.05 21.26 -19.46
CA PRO A 277 4.18 21.30 -20.64
C PRO A 277 3.25 20.10 -20.73
N VAL A 278 2.07 20.31 -21.29
CA VAL A 278 1.13 19.24 -21.66
C VAL A 278 1.81 18.28 -22.62
N ARG A 279 1.75 16.99 -22.34
CA ARG A 279 2.27 15.97 -23.26
C ARG A 279 1.24 15.70 -24.36
N THR A 280 1.50 16.22 -25.54
CA THR A 280 0.68 16.00 -26.76
C THR A 280 0.90 14.62 -27.38
N GLU A 281 2.03 14.00 -27.14
CA GLU A 281 2.29 12.65 -27.62
C GLU A 281 1.70 11.61 -26.66
N GLN A 282 0.68 10.90 -27.14
CA GLN A 282 0.34 9.62 -26.55
C GLN A 282 1.61 8.75 -26.61
N ARG A 283 2.06 8.20 -25.47
CA ARG A 283 3.12 7.21 -25.46
C ARG A 283 2.73 6.08 -26.43
N LYS A 284 3.18 6.17 -27.67
CA LYS A 284 3.35 5.03 -28.58
C LYS A 284 4.53 4.25 -28.04
N GLY A 285 4.30 3.46 -27.02
CA GLY A 285 5.28 2.53 -26.47
C GLY A 285 4.65 1.17 -26.43
N ASP A 286 5.46 0.13 -26.41
CA ASP A 286 5.18 -1.29 -26.17
C ASP A 286 4.40 -1.57 -24.86
N ASP A 287 3.59 -0.63 -24.41
CA ASP A 287 2.82 -0.75 -23.18
C ASP A 287 1.64 -1.68 -23.45
N LEU A 288 1.76 -2.92 -22.96
CA LEU A 288 0.66 -3.89 -22.90
C LEU A 288 -0.45 -3.34 -22.00
N VAL A 289 -1.26 -2.42 -22.52
CA VAL A 289 -2.36 -1.73 -21.85
C VAL A 289 -3.62 -1.82 -22.70
N SER A 290 -4.74 -2.17 -22.07
CA SER A 290 -6.07 -2.10 -22.65
C SER A 290 -6.99 -1.22 -21.81
N GLN A 291 -7.90 -0.49 -22.47
CA GLN A 291 -8.95 0.30 -21.84
C GLN A 291 -10.30 -0.07 -22.44
N GLN A 292 -11.20 -0.62 -21.66
CA GLN A 292 -12.53 -1.09 -22.08
C GLN A 292 -13.59 -0.73 -21.03
N ALA A 293 -14.63 0.00 -21.42
CA ALA A 293 -15.74 0.38 -20.54
C ALA A 293 -15.28 0.97 -19.17
N GLY A 294 -14.27 1.84 -19.17
CA GLY A 294 -13.70 2.46 -17.98
C GLY A 294 -12.78 1.57 -17.14
N PHE A 295 -12.62 0.29 -17.50
CA PHE A 295 -11.58 -0.57 -16.96
C PHE A 295 -10.27 -0.34 -17.70
N SER A 296 -9.15 -0.32 -16.98
CA SER A 296 -7.81 -0.29 -17.56
C SER A 296 -7.02 -1.50 -17.06
N LEU A 297 -6.54 -2.32 -17.98
CA LEU A 297 -5.77 -3.52 -17.71
C LEU A 297 -4.36 -3.39 -18.30
N HIS A 298 -3.34 -3.52 -17.46
CA HIS A 298 -1.94 -3.45 -17.84
C HIS A 298 -1.22 -4.74 -17.45
N ALA A 299 -0.36 -5.28 -18.34
CA ALA A 299 0.39 -6.51 -18.11
C ALA A 299 1.86 -6.46 -18.62
N GLY A 300 2.46 -5.27 -18.76
CA GLY A 300 3.79 -5.08 -19.33
C GLY A 300 4.95 -5.56 -18.43
N ILE A 301 4.77 -5.58 -17.10
CA ILE A 301 5.85 -5.88 -16.18
C ILE A 301 5.95 -7.38 -15.89
N ALA A 302 7.14 -7.96 -16.14
CA ALA A 302 7.42 -9.36 -15.82
C ALA A 302 8.79 -9.54 -15.15
N CYS A 303 8.89 -10.59 -14.35
CA CYS A 303 10.13 -11.04 -13.72
C CYS A 303 10.41 -12.49 -14.15
N LYS A 304 11.62 -12.74 -14.70
CA LYS A 304 12.09 -14.11 -14.99
C LYS A 304 12.36 -14.86 -13.68
N SER A 305 12.42 -16.20 -13.72
CA SER A 305 12.62 -17.06 -12.54
C SER A 305 13.84 -16.69 -11.68
N HIS A 306 14.94 -16.29 -12.31
CA HIS A 306 16.19 -15.91 -11.62
C HIS A 306 16.20 -14.46 -11.13
N GLN A 307 15.24 -13.61 -11.54
CA GLN A 307 15.21 -12.18 -11.21
C GLN A 307 14.58 -11.90 -9.83
N ARG A 308 15.00 -12.61 -8.79
CA ARG A 308 14.40 -12.50 -7.43
C ARG A 308 14.49 -11.09 -6.86
N LYS A 309 15.64 -10.41 -7.03
CA LYS A 309 15.82 -9.02 -6.59
C LYS A 309 14.87 -8.04 -7.30
N LYS A 310 14.58 -8.26 -8.61
CA LYS A 310 13.59 -7.47 -9.35
C LYS A 310 12.18 -7.73 -8.81
N LEU A 311 11.83 -8.99 -8.56
CA LEU A 311 10.53 -9.36 -7.99
C LEU A 311 10.34 -8.76 -6.60
N GLU A 312 11.35 -8.77 -5.73
CA GLU A 312 11.29 -8.14 -4.42
C GLU A 312 11.07 -6.62 -4.51
N ARG A 313 11.80 -5.94 -5.41
CA ARG A 313 11.58 -4.50 -5.67
C ARG A 313 10.17 -4.22 -6.15
N LEU A 314 9.61 -5.08 -7.01
CA LEU A 314 8.23 -4.99 -7.47
C LEU A 314 7.24 -5.17 -6.31
N CYS A 315 7.41 -6.18 -5.47
CA CYS A 315 6.57 -6.38 -4.27
C CYS A 315 6.63 -5.17 -3.34
N ARG A 316 7.81 -4.61 -3.07
CA ARG A 316 7.98 -3.39 -2.27
C ARG A 316 7.28 -2.18 -2.89
N TYR A 317 7.40 -2.01 -4.20
CA TYR A 317 6.71 -0.93 -4.92
C TYR A 317 5.19 -1.00 -4.75
N ILE A 318 4.61 -2.20 -4.84
CA ILE A 318 3.16 -2.40 -4.72
C ILE A 318 2.67 -2.18 -3.29
N THR A 319 3.45 -2.64 -2.29
CA THR A 319 3.06 -2.59 -0.86
C THR A 319 3.53 -1.32 -0.13
N ARG A 320 4.08 -0.34 -0.85
CA ARG A 320 4.59 0.90 -0.28
C ARG A 320 3.54 1.69 0.51
N PRO A 321 3.93 2.53 1.47
CA PRO A 321 3.04 3.49 2.12
C PRO A 321 2.38 4.43 1.11
N ALA A 322 1.19 4.91 1.44
CA ALA A 322 0.46 5.89 0.63
C ALA A 322 1.21 7.24 0.56
N ILE A 323 1.84 7.62 1.68
CA ILE A 323 2.50 8.92 1.86
C ILE A 323 4.01 8.70 1.92
N ALA A 324 4.73 9.55 1.22
CA ALA A 324 6.16 9.76 1.38
C ALA A 324 6.38 11.21 1.81
N GLU A 325 7.00 11.42 2.96
CA GLU A 325 7.21 12.71 3.60
C GLU A 325 7.79 13.77 2.65
N ARG A 326 8.79 13.39 1.86
CA ARG A 326 9.45 14.25 0.86
C ARG A 326 8.52 14.83 -0.21
N ARG A 327 7.28 14.33 -0.32
CA ARG A 327 6.28 14.79 -1.28
C ARG A 327 5.30 15.81 -0.70
N LEU A 328 5.40 16.07 0.59
CA LEU A 328 4.58 17.03 1.30
C LEU A 328 5.36 18.32 1.52
N SER A 329 4.70 19.46 1.29
CA SER A 329 5.18 20.79 1.65
C SER A 329 4.00 21.67 2.00
N LEU A 330 4.27 22.84 2.59
CA LEU A 330 3.27 23.87 2.87
C LEU A 330 3.45 25.03 1.91
N ALA A 331 2.34 25.54 1.41
CA ALA A 331 2.30 26.87 0.76
C ALA A 331 2.28 27.99 1.81
N ASN A 332 2.60 29.22 1.42
CA ASN A 332 2.64 30.37 2.32
C ASN A 332 1.30 30.65 3.02
N ASN A 333 0.18 30.25 2.42
CA ASN A 333 -1.17 30.38 3.00
C ASN A 333 -1.57 29.20 3.90
N GLY A 334 -0.65 28.31 4.24
CA GLY A 334 -0.90 27.15 5.08
C GLY A 334 -1.53 25.95 4.37
N ASN A 335 -1.80 26.02 3.07
CA ASN A 335 -2.31 24.86 2.32
C ASN A 335 -1.23 23.79 2.15
N VAL A 336 -1.67 22.54 2.18
CA VAL A 336 -0.82 21.36 1.98
C VAL A 336 -0.62 21.12 0.50
N VAL A 337 0.64 21.09 0.07
CA VAL A 337 1.03 20.82 -1.32
C VAL A 337 1.57 19.40 -1.42
N ILE A 338 1.02 18.62 -2.33
CA ILE A 338 1.38 17.21 -2.57
C ILE A 338 1.99 17.08 -3.96
N ALA A 339 3.30 16.83 -4.03
CA ALA A 339 3.97 16.56 -5.29
C ALA A 339 3.54 15.19 -5.85
N LEU A 340 3.16 15.14 -7.13
CA LEU A 340 2.85 13.88 -7.81
C LEU A 340 4.15 13.09 -8.06
N LYS A 341 4.05 11.76 -8.02
CA LYS A 341 5.20 10.89 -8.34
C LYS A 341 5.61 11.03 -9.82
N THR A 342 4.63 11.17 -10.69
CA THR A 342 4.80 11.38 -12.13
C THR A 342 3.79 12.44 -12.54
N PRO A 343 4.19 13.46 -13.30
CA PRO A 343 3.23 14.44 -13.81
C PRO A 343 2.11 13.78 -14.61
N TYR A 344 0.91 14.34 -14.52
CA TYR A 344 -0.19 13.91 -15.38
C TYR A 344 0.03 14.39 -16.83
N ASN A 345 -0.71 13.84 -17.75
CA ASN A 345 -0.59 14.21 -19.17
C ASN A 345 -0.94 15.68 -19.45
N ASP A 346 -1.80 16.27 -18.60
CA ASP A 346 -2.16 17.69 -18.65
C ASP A 346 -1.10 18.63 -18.05
N GLY A 347 0.07 18.10 -17.67
CA GLY A 347 1.15 18.87 -17.05
C GLY A 347 1.00 19.10 -15.54
N THR A 348 -0.02 18.53 -14.91
CA THR A 348 -0.20 18.62 -13.46
C THR A 348 0.94 17.92 -12.72
N THR A 349 1.61 18.63 -11.82
CA THR A 349 2.70 18.13 -10.99
C THR A 349 2.38 18.12 -9.50
N HIS A 350 1.47 18.97 -9.04
CA HIS A 350 1.10 19.09 -7.63
C HIS A 350 -0.40 19.21 -7.45
N VAL A 351 -0.87 18.75 -6.28
CA VAL A 351 -2.24 18.98 -5.79
C VAL A 351 -2.15 19.80 -4.53
N VAL A 352 -2.98 20.84 -4.42
CA VAL A 352 -3.03 21.77 -3.29
C VAL A 352 -4.35 21.57 -2.56
N LEU A 353 -4.29 21.33 -1.26
CA LEU A 353 -5.44 21.05 -0.39
C LEU A 353 -5.40 21.96 0.84
N SER A 354 -6.56 22.39 1.33
CA SER A 354 -6.63 22.95 2.68
C SER A 354 -6.27 21.88 3.71
N PRO A 355 -5.86 22.24 4.93
CA PRO A 355 -5.60 21.26 5.98
C PRO A 355 -6.78 20.32 6.24
N MET A 356 -8.02 20.83 6.26
CA MET A 356 -9.23 20.01 6.46
C MET A 356 -9.46 19.00 5.33
N GLU A 357 -9.25 19.43 4.07
CA GLU A 357 -9.31 18.52 2.91
C GLU A 357 -8.21 17.45 2.96
N PHE A 358 -7.02 17.83 3.40
CA PHE A 358 -5.93 16.86 3.60
C PHE A 358 -6.28 15.83 4.66
N MET A 359 -6.88 16.25 5.80
CA MET A 359 -7.39 15.33 6.83
C MET A 359 -8.45 14.38 6.26
N GLY A 360 -9.38 14.89 5.47
CA GLY A 360 -10.37 14.07 4.75
C GLY A 360 -9.73 13.04 3.81
N ARG A 361 -8.67 13.44 3.06
CA ARG A 361 -7.91 12.49 2.21
C ARG A 361 -7.28 11.37 3.03
N LEU A 362 -6.68 11.70 4.18
CA LEU A 362 -6.11 10.70 5.08
C LEU A 362 -7.19 9.75 5.62
N ALA A 363 -8.34 10.28 6.05
CA ALA A 363 -9.47 9.48 6.54
C ALA A 363 -9.99 8.49 5.48
N ALA A 364 -10.14 8.93 4.22
CA ALA A 364 -10.55 8.08 3.10
C ALA A 364 -9.61 6.89 2.86
N LEU A 365 -8.32 7.03 3.14
CA LEU A 365 -7.33 5.96 2.94
C LEU A 365 -7.41 4.87 3.99
N VAL A 366 -8.01 5.12 5.15
CA VAL A 366 -8.09 4.14 6.24
C VAL A 366 -8.95 2.95 5.82
N PRO A 367 -8.40 1.73 5.77
CA PRO A 367 -9.16 0.56 5.38
C PRO A 367 -10.13 0.14 6.48
N ARG A 368 -11.32 -0.32 6.10
CA ARG A 368 -12.26 -0.91 7.05
C ARG A 368 -11.64 -2.10 7.81
N PRO A 369 -12.03 -2.34 9.06
CA PRO A 369 -11.57 -3.49 9.84
C PRO A 369 -11.87 -4.81 9.12
N ARG A 370 -11.05 -5.83 9.38
CA ARG A 370 -11.18 -7.19 8.83
C ARG A 370 -11.13 -7.31 7.30
N VAL A 371 -10.73 -6.25 6.59
CA VAL A 371 -10.48 -6.32 5.14
C VAL A 371 -9.03 -6.73 4.90
N ASN A 372 -8.84 -7.90 4.27
CA ASN A 372 -7.52 -8.33 3.82
C ASN A 372 -7.19 -7.67 2.49
N LEU A 373 -6.09 -6.92 2.44
CA LEU A 373 -5.62 -6.26 1.23
C LEU A 373 -4.69 -7.14 0.38
N THR A 374 -4.34 -8.34 0.89
CA THR A 374 -3.61 -9.37 0.13
C THR A 374 -4.52 -10.59 -0.02
N ARG A 375 -4.66 -11.07 -1.27
CA ARG A 375 -5.50 -12.22 -1.61
C ARG A 375 -4.71 -13.25 -2.39
N PHE A 376 -4.90 -14.52 -2.06
CA PHE A 376 -4.26 -15.65 -2.71
C PHE A 376 -5.27 -16.40 -3.56
N HIS A 377 -4.91 -16.69 -4.81
CA HIS A 377 -5.79 -17.31 -5.79
C HIS A 377 -5.13 -18.52 -6.48
N GLY A 378 -5.96 -19.48 -6.92
CA GLY A 378 -5.51 -20.66 -7.64
C GLY A 378 -4.54 -21.49 -6.81
N VAL A 379 -3.39 -21.87 -7.38
CA VAL A 379 -2.38 -22.70 -6.67
C VAL A 379 -1.79 -22.05 -5.42
N PHE A 380 -1.93 -20.74 -5.25
CA PHE A 380 -1.49 -20.04 -4.03
C PHE A 380 -2.57 -19.97 -2.95
N SER A 381 -3.81 -20.37 -3.25
CA SER A 381 -4.87 -20.40 -2.24
C SER A 381 -4.50 -21.35 -1.08
N PRO A 382 -4.81 -20.99 0.18
CA PRO A 382 -4.49 -21.86 1.33
C PRO A 382 -5.01 -23.29 1.19
N ASN A 383 -6.16 -23.46 0.56
CA ASN A 383 -6.84 -24.77 0.39
C ASN A 383 -6.48 -25.47 -0.94
N SER A 384 -5.52 -24.97 -1.71
CA SER A 384 -5.12 -25.61 -2.97
C SER A 384 -4.28 -26.85 -2.70
N LYS A 385 -4.67 -27.99 -3.27
CA LYS A 385 -3.91 -29.26 -3.20
C LYS A 385 -2.50 -29.14 -3.78
N LEU A 386 -2.31 -28.25 -4.78
CA LEU A 386 -1.01 -28.03 -5.42
C LEU A 386 -0.13 -27.04 -4.64
N ARG A 387 -0.66 -26.35 -3.62
CA ARG A 387 0.09 -25.31 -2.91
C ARG A 387 1.40 -25.83 -2.33
N GLU A 388 1.40 -26.99 -1.72
CA GLU A 388 2.56 -27.60 -1.09
C GLU A 388 3.72 -27.83 -2.07
N TYR A 389 3.41 -28.20 -3.32
CA TYR A 389 4.40 -28.43 -4.37
C TYR A 389 4.88 -27.15 -5.05
N VAL A 390 4.10 -26.08 -4.99
CA VAL A 390 4.34 -24.82 -5.71
C VAL A 390 5.08 -23.79 -4.86
N VAL A 391 4.72 -23.68 -3.61
CA VAL A 391 5.31 -22.72 -2.66
C VAL A 391 6.73 -23.18 -2.30
N PRO A 392 7.70 -22.23 -2.17
CA PRO A 392 9.06 -22.60 -1.77
C PRO A 392 9.06 -23.41 -0.48
N GLN A 393 9.61 -24.62 -0.54
CA GLN A 393 9.79 -25.47 0.64
C GLN A 393 10.88 -24.85 1.52
N LYS A 394 10.68 -24.86 2.83
CA LYS A 394 11.76 -24.57 3.77
C LYS A 394 12.77 -25.70 3.66
N PRO A 395 14.08 -25.42 3.68
CA PRO A 395 15.09 -26.48 3.75
C PRO A 395 14.78 -27.37 4.95
N ILE A 396 14.65 -28.66 4.70
CA ILE A 396 14.64 -29.67 5.76
C ILE A 396 16.07 -29.71 6.27
N GLU A 397 16.37 -29.00 7.35
CA GLU A 397 17.61 -29.24 8.08
C GLU A 397 17.50 -30.64 8.65
N GLU A 398 18.39 -31.54 8.25
CA GLU A 398 18.56 -32.85 8.85
C GLU A 398 18.70 -32.67 10.35
N GLN A 399 17.71 -33.19 11.10
CA GLN A 399 17.60 -32.98 12.54
C GLN A 399 18.46 -34.02 13.26
N GLU A 400 19.67 -33.70 13.60
CA GLU A 400 20.39 -34.41 14.68
C GLU A 400 20.16 -33.83 16.07
N ASN A 401 19.45 -32.69 16.19
CA ASN A 401 19.00 -32.13 17.48
C ASN A 401 17.78 -31.22 17.25
N PRO A 402 16.77 -31.20 18.14
CA PRO A 402 15.63 -30.31 18.00
C PRO A 402 16.05 -28.85 18.34
N LYS A 403 16.73 -28.19 17.40
CA LYS A 403 16.87 -26.74 17.44
C LYS A 403 15.52 -26.09 17.18
N PRO A 404 15.21 -24.96 17.82
CA PRO A 404 13.90 -24.31 17.70
C PRO A 404 13.60 -24.01 16.23
N LYS A 405 12.34 -24.23 15.86
CA LYS A 405 11.75 -24.04 14.51
C LYS A 405 12.45 -22.93 13.74
N ALA A 406 12.88 -23.24 12.49
CA ALA A 406 13.44 -22.25 11.57
C ALA A 406 12.45 -21.09 11.43
N TYR A 407 12.69 -20.01 12.15
CA TYR A 407 11.86 -18.81 12.14
C TYR A 407 11.98 -18.14 10.78
N SER A 408 10.83 -17.68 10.25
CA SER A 408 10.85 -16.65 9.20
C SER A 408 11.77 -15.52 9.64
N MET A 409 12.47 -14.87 8.69
CA MET A 409 13.36 -13.74 8.99
C MET A 409 12.75 -12.83 10.05
N THR A 410 13.52 -12.51 11.10
CA THR A 410 13.11 -11.55 12.12
C THR A 410 12.94 -10.16 11.50
N TRP A 411 12.19 -9.29 12.15
CA TRP A 411 12.08 -7.89 11.74
C TRP A 411 13.45 -7.22 11.59
N ALA A 412 14.37 -7.50 12.48
CA ALA A 412 15.73 -6.99 12.45
C ALA A 412 16.48 -7.42 11.19
N GLN A 413 16.42 -8.69 10.83
CA GLN A 413 17.02 -9.22 9.60
C GLN A 413 16.39 -8.62 8.33
N ARG A 414 15.09 -8.33 8.33
CA ARG A 414 14.40 -7.67 7.22
C ARG A 414 14.79 -6.19 7.08
N LEU A 415 14.94 -5.46 8.18
CA LEU A 415 15.48 -4.10 8.18
C LEU A 415 16.88 -4.05 7.58
N LYS A 416 17.75 -4.97 8.01
CA LYS A 416 19.11 -5.09 7.47
C LYS A 416 19.12 -5.38 5.97
N ARG A 417 18.27 -6.30 5.51
CA ARG A 417 18.14 -6.67 4.09
C ARG A 417 17.70 -5.52 3.20
N VAL A 418 16.78 -4.67 3.65
CA VAL A 418 16.13 -3.65 2.81
C VAL A 418 16.76 -2.27 2.98
N PHE A 419 17.09 -1.90 4.21
CA PHE A 419 17.56 -0.55 4.54
C PHE A 419 19.02 -0.51 5.00
N ALA A 420 19.70 -1.66 5.05
CA ALA A 420 21.05 -1.81 5.63
C ALA A 420 21.14 -1.36 7.11
N ILE A 421 20.02 -1.32 7.83
CA ILE A 421 19.95 -0.95 9.24
C ILE A 421 20.05 -2.22 10.10
N ASP A 422 21.10 -2.33 10.91
CA ASP A 422 21.32 -3.44 11.83
C ASP A 422 20.92 -3.02 13.26
N ILE A 423 19.78 -3.52 13.74
CA ILE A 423 19.26 -3.23 15.11
C ILE A 423 19.64 -4.31 16.13
N GLU A 424 20.22 -5.43 15.68
CA GLU A 424 20.64 -6.53 16.53
C GLU A 424 22.07 -6.33 17.07
N LYS A 425 22.77 -5.34 16.51
CA LYS A 425 24.13 -4.98 16.92
C LYS A 425 24.19 -3.65 17.64
N CYS A 426 25.04 -3.60 18.64
CA CYS A 426 25.32 -2.37 19.37
C CYS A 426 26.08 -1.37 18.48
N GLU A 427 25.63 -0.13 18.48
CA GLU A 427 26.26 0.95 17.74
C GLU A 427 27.64 1.35 18.26
N LYS A 428 27.94 1.05 19.56
CA LYS A 428 29.24 1.39 20.18
C LYS A 428 30.30 0.30 19.99
N CYS A 429 29.92 -0.98 20.15
CA CYS A 429 30.90 -2.06 20.18
C CYS A 429 30.62 -3.22 19.20
N GLY A 430 29.52 -3.16 18.45
CA GLY A 430 29.11 -4.24 17.53
C GLY A 430 28.57 -5.51 18.22
N GLY A 431 28.55 -5.57 19.55
CA GLY A 431 28.06 -6.70 20.31
C GLY A 431 26.54 -6.92 20.20
N PRO A 432 26.03 -8.11 20.59
CA PRO A 432 24.60 -8.43 20.47
C PRO A 432 23.75 -7.61 21.44
N VAL A 433 22.58 -7.18 20.97
CA VAL A 433 21.63 -6.38 21.74
C VAL A 433 20.43 -7.24 22.16
N ARG A 434 19.94 -7.08 23.40
CA ARG A 434 18.80 -7.81 23.96
C ARG A 434 17.77 -6.86 24.53
N ILE A 435 16.48 -7.21 24.41
CA ILE A 435 15.39 -6.52 25.09
C ILE A 435 15.45 -6.92 26.56
N ILE A 436 15.50 -5.94 27.45
CA ILE A 436 15.54 -6.16 28.91
C ILE A 436 14.23 -5.78 29.60
N ALA A 437 13.44 -4.87 29.02
CA ALA A 437 12.13 -4.47 29.57
C ALA A 437 11.22 -3.89 28.50
N SER A 438 9.89 -4.03 28.70
CA SER A 438 8.82 -3.31 28.01
C SER A 438 8.21 -2.33 29.02
N ILE A 439 8.23 -1.04 28.73
CA ILE A 439 7.78 0.03 29.62
C ILE A 439 6.52 0.65 29.04
N GLU A 440 5.39 0.49 29.73
CA GLU A 440 4.06 0.95 29.30
C GLU A 440 3.39 1.84 30.36
N ASP A 441 3.85 1.79 31.61
CA ASP A 441 3.33 2.58 32.73
C ASP A 441 3.73 4.05 32.57
N PRO A 442 2.76 5.01 32.56
CA PRO A 442 3.03 6.42 32.31
C PRO A 442 3.98 7.05 33.34
N ASP A 443 3.87 6.69 34.61
CA ASP A 443 4.69 7.25 35.67
C ASP A 443 6.15 6.77 35.57
N VAL A 444 6.32 5.50 35.21
CA VAL A 444 7.65 4.92 34.95
C VAL A 444 8.28 5.52 33.70
N ILE A 445 7.48 5.71 32.63
CA ILE A 445 7.92 6.37 31.40
C ILE A 445 8.45 7.77 31.74
N GLN A 446 7.67 8.58 32.44
CA GLN A 446 8.03 9.95 32.78
C GLN A 446 9.32 10.01 33.62
N LYS A 447 9.46 9.15 34.63
CA LYS A 447 10.67 9.06 35.46
C LYS A 447 11.91 8.73 34.63
N ILE A 448 11.81 7.76 33.73
CA ILE A 448 12.93 7.35 32.85
C ILE A 448 13.29 8.47 31.87
N LEU A 449 12.31 9.08 31.20
CA LEU A 449 12.57 10.15 30.23
C LEU A 449 13.19 11.38 30.90
N LYS A 450 12.71 11.78 32.09
CA LYS A 450 13.28 12.85 32.89
C LYS A 450 14.73 12.55 33.30
N HIS A 451 15.01 11.32 33.78
CA HIS A 451 16.36 10.90 34.15
C HIS A 451 17.34 10.96 32.97
N LEU A 452 16.87 10.68 31.75
CA LEU A 452 17.67 10.70 30.54
C LEU A 452 17.70 12.06 29.83
N GLY A 453 17.01 13.08 30.35
CA GLY A 453 16.88 14.38 29.73
C GLY A 453 16.13 14.37 28.38
N LEU A 454 15.22 13.41 28.21
CA LEU A 454 14.42 13.18 26.98
C LEU A 454 12.96 13.67 27.14
N ASP A 455 12.64 14.33 28.24
CA ASP A 455 11.32 14.86 28.59
C ASP A 455 11.06 16.27 28.03
N GLN A 456 12.04 16.88 27.40
CA GLN A 456 11.89 18.23 26.85
C GLN A 456 11.11 18.21 25.53
N PRO A 457 10.13 19.13 25.34
CA PRO A 457 9.50 19.31 24.05
C PRO A 457 10.57 19.63 22.99
N VAL A 458 10.56 18.93 21.89
CA VAL A 458 11.44 19.25 20.78
C VAL A 458 10.84 20.49 20.09
N ASP A 459 11.41 21.65 20.33
CA ASP A 459 11.08 22.86 19.60
C ASP A 459 11.56 22.69 18.14
N THR A 460 10.72 22.15 17.30
CA THR A 460 11.00 21.99 15.86
C THR A 460 10.24 23.07 15.12
N PRO A 461 10.93 24.05 14.53
CA PRO A 461 10.29 24.99 13.63
C PRO A 461 9.65 24.21 12.45
N ILE A 462 8.44 24.60 12.08
CA ILE A 462 7.79 24.12 10.85
C ILE A 462 8.79 24.38 9.72
N ARG A 463 9.31 23.33 9.10
CA ARG A 463 10.26 23.47 8.00
C ARG A 463 9.62 24.31 6.90
N SER A 464 10.19 25.45 6.60
CA SER A 464 9.89 26.22 5.39
C SER A 464 10.03 25.31 4.18
N PRO A 465 9.19 25.46 3.14
CA PRO A 465 9.30 24.65 1.95
C PRO A 465 10.72 24.74 1.39
N PRO A 466 11.33 23.63 0.96
CA PRO A 466 12.59 23.72 0.25
C PRO A 466 12.39 24.63 -0.96
N SER A 467 13.24 25.63 -1.11
CA SER A 467 13.32 26.42 -2.34
C SER A 467 13.32 25.45 -3.53
N VAL A 468 12.51 25.75 -4.55
CA VAL A 468 12.38 24.94 -5.76
C VAL A 468 13.76 24.81 -6.41
N LEU A 469 14.52 23.82 -6.02
CA LEU A 469 15.70 23.38 -6.76
C LEU A 469 15.22 22.44 -7.84
N THR A 470 15.30 22.92 -9.06
CA THR A 470 15.19 22.15 -10.29
C THR A 470 16.30 21.09 -10.31
N ASP A 471 16.03 19.92 -9.77
CA ASP A 471 16.89 18.76 -9.96
C ASP A 471 16.36 17.92 -11.12
N HIS A 472 16.99 18.10 -12.28
CA HIS A 472 16.69 17.42 -13.55
C HIS A 472 17.23 15.99 -13.63
N SER A 473 17.55 15.34 -12.53
CA SER A 473 18.09 13.98 -12.56
C SER A 473 17.21 12.96 -11.89
N MET A 474 16.10 12.53 -12.55
CA MET A 474 15.52 11.20 -12.31
C MET A 474 14.55 10.80 -13.44
N THR A 475 15.09 10.58 -14.61
CA THR A 475 14.52 9.63 -15.56
C THR A 475 15.07 8.26 -15.24
N LEU A 476 14.24 7.38 -14.68
CA LEU A 476 14.38 5.92 -14.80
C LEU A 476 13.11 5.25 -14.26
N PHE A 477 12.42 4.64 -15.19
CA PHE A 477 11.26 3.73 -15.20
C PHE A 477 9.95 4.35 -15.55
#